data_450fa88177e04f0e9abcddb269344d00
#
_entry.id   450fa88177e04f0e9abcddb269344d00
#
_cell.length_a   1.000
_cell.length_b   1.000
_cell.length_c   1.000
_cell.angle_alpha   90.00
_cell.angle_beta   90.00
_cell.angle_gamma   90.00
#
_symmetry.space_group_name_H-M   'P 1'
#
loop_
_entity.id
_entity.type
_entity.pdbx_description
1 polymer ?
#
loop_
_entity_poly.entity_id
_entity_poly.type
_entity_poly.pdbx_seq_one_letter_code
_entity_poly.pdbx_strand_id
1 'polypeptide(L)'
;GGYIWHTTGSGKTLTSFKAAQLARGLPDIDKVLFVVDRKDLDYQTMREYERFEKGAANSNTSTSVLQKQLEDPNARIIITTIQKLSRFVAKNKKHPVYDAHVVVIFDECHRSQFGDMHSEITRVFKRYHLFGFTGTPIFAKNSGAGGNPLRRTTEQAFGDKLHTYTIVDAINDKNVLPFRIDYINTLKMQARIKDKQVSAIDTERALLAPERISQIAGYIREHFDQKTKRASTYRHDGKRVAGFNSLFACASIDAAKRYYAELAAQQKDLPEAQRLK
;
A
#
# COMPACT_ATOMS: atom_id res chain seq x y z
N GLY A 1 18.34 -5.31 11.31
CA GLY A 1 17.18 -5.02 10.46
C GLY A 1 17.14 -3.57 10.02
N GLY A 2 16.10 -3.20 9.31
CA GLY A 2 15.92 -1.84 8.83
C GLY A 2 14.83 -1.75 7.77
N TYR A 3 14.66 -0.53 7.18
CA TYR A 3 13.68 -0.36 6.12
C TYR A 3 14.26 0.26 4.86
N ILE A 4 13.63 -0.06 3.74
CA ILE A 4 13.94 0.44 2.40
C ILE A 4 12.78 1.31 1.94
N TRP A 5 13.07 2.59 1.67
CA TRP A 5 12.12 3.54 1.14
C TRP A 5 12.23 3.64 -0.37
N HIS A 6 11.40 2.89 -1.05
CA HIS A 6 11.33 2.89 -2.52
C HIS A 6 9.93 3.27 -2.99
N THR A 7 9.84 4.21 -3.91
CA THR A 7 8.56 4.63 -4.49
C THR A 7 7.90 3.51 -5.28
N THR A 8 6.62 3.65 -5.59
CA THR A 8 5.90 2.71 -6.47
C THR A 8 6.53 2.73 -7.87
N GLY A 9 6.66 1.56 -8.49
CA GLY A 9 7.30 1.42 -9.81
C GLY A 9 8.83 1.38 -9.80
N SER A 10 9.49 1.51 -8.65
CA SER A 10 10.96 1.51 -8.50
C SER A 10 11.61 0.14 -8.47
N GLY A 11 10.85 -0.94 -8.68
CA GLY A 11 11.37 -2.30 -8.59
C GLY A 11 11.47 -2.87 -7.16
N LYS A 12 10.64 -2.40 -6.21
CA LYS A 12 10.60 -2.94 -4.83
C LYS A 12 10.52 -4.48 -4.80
N THR A 13 9.65 -5.06 -5.61
CA THR A 13 9.45 -6.53 -5.67
C THR A 13 10.73 -7.25 -6.10
N LEU A 14 11.44 -6.72 -7.09
CA LEU A 14 12.73 -7.30 -7.53
C LEU A 14 13.81 -7.17 -6.45
N THR A 15 13.89 -6.00 -5.81
CA THR A 15 14.87 -5.75 -4.74
C THR A 15 14.60 -6.65 -3.53
N SER A 16 13.33 -6.78 -3.12
CA SER A 16 12.93 -7.66 -2.01
C SER A 16 13.16 -9.14 -2.33
N PHE A 17 12.91 -9.57 -3.57
CA PHE A 17 13.25 -10.92 -4.03
C PHE A 17 14.75 -11.18 -3.96
N LYS A 18 15.56 -10.24 -4.45
CA LYS A 18 17.02 -10.38 -4.38
C LYS A 18 17.53 -10.44 -2.94
N ALA A 19 16.95 -9.62 -2.06
CA ALA A 19 17.25 -9.69 -0.63
C ALA A 19 16.89 -11.06 -0.02
N ALA A 20 15.72 -11.60 -0.38
CA ALA A 20 15.28 -12.93 0.04
C ALA A 20 16.21 -14.05 -0.48
N GLN A 21 16.63 -13.98 -1.76
CA GLN A 21 17.60 -14.93 -2.33
C GLN A 21 18.95 -14.90 -1.60
N LEU A 22 19.48 -13.71 -1.36
CA LEU A 22 20.77 -13.56 -0.66
C LEU A 22 20.65 -14.07 0.77
N ALA A 23 19.58 -13.73 1.48
CA ALA A 23 19.32 -14.22 2.84
C ALA A 23 19.20 -15.76 2.89
N ARG A 24 18.47 -16.35 1.92
CA ARG A 24 18.35 -17.82 1.78
C ARG A 24 19.72 -18.51 1.63
N GLY A 25 20.66 -17.83 0.98
CA GLY A 25 22.02 -18.35 0.74
C GLY A 25 22.93 -18.31 1.96
N LEU A 26 22.58 -17.60 3.02
CA LEU A 26 23.39 -17.53 4.24
C LEU A 26 23.25 -18.83 5.04
N PRO A 27 24.39 -19.37 5.55
CA PRO A 27 24.39 -20.66 6.26
C PRO A 27 23.59 -20.63 7.57
N ASP A 28 23.52 -19.47 8.22
CA ASP A 28 22.86 -19.31 9.52
C ASP A 28 21.39 -18.98 9.42
N ILE A 29 20.84 -18.80 8.22
CA ILE A 29 19.43 -18.48 8.01
C ILE A 29 18.66 -19.72 7.62
N ASP A 30 17.69 -20.10 8.45
CA ASP A 30 16.86 -21.27 8.22
C ASP A 30 15.74 -20.98 7.21
N LYS A 31 15.07 -19.83 7.35
CA LYS A 31 13.91 -19.46 6.52
C LYS A 31 13.84 -17.95 6.24
N VAL A 32 13.27 -17.60 5.11
CA VAL A 32 12.88 -16.24 4.76
C VAL A 32 11.35 -16.18 4.67
N LEU A 33 10.74 -15.34 5.49
CA LEU A 33 9.29 -15.09 5.49
C LEU A 33 9.01 -13.76 4.81
N PHE A 34 8.41 -13.82 3.63
CA PHE A 34 7.95 -12.63 2.92
C PHE A 34 6.49 -12.38 3.25
N VAL A 35 6.23 -11.29 3.97
CA VAL A 35 4.91 -10.98 4.55
C VAL A 35 4.27 -9.83 3.82
N VAL A 36 3.12 -10.08 3.20
CA VAL A 36 2.31 -9.08 2.50
C VAL A 36 1.04 -8.75 3.29
N ASP A 37 0.51 -7.55 3.08
CA ASP A 37 -0.70 -7.09 3.78
C ASP A 37 -1.99 -7.75 3.24
N ARG A 38 -2.09 -8.01 1.94
CA ARG A 38 -3.34 -8.49 1.30
C ARG A 38 -3.13 -9.77 0.50
N LYS A 39 -4.21 -10.57 0.40
CA LYS A 39 -4.22 -11.81 -0.39
C LYS A 39 -3.91 -11.61 -1.87
N ASP A 40 -4.39 -10.50 -2.45
CA ASP A 40 -4.15 -10.21 -3.87
C ASP A 40 -2.68 -9.90 -4.14
N LEU A 41 -2.00 -9.27 -3.17
CA LEU A 41 -0.57 -9.01 -3.22
C LEU A 41 0.25 -10.30 -3.06
N ASP A 42 -0.21 -11.27 -2.26
CA ASP A 42 0.39 -12.60 -2.12
C ASP A 42 0.52 -13.29 -3.50
N TYR A 43 -0.56 -13.32 -4.28
CA TYR A 43 -0.56 -13.90 -5.62
C TYR A 43 0.30 -13.12 -6.62
N GLN A 44 0.25 -11.78 -6.62
CA GLN A 44 1.06 -10.96 -7.50
C GLN A 44 2.55 -11.11 -7.19
N THR A 45 2.92 -11.04 -5.93
CA THR A 45 4.31 -11.22 -5.46
C THR A 45 4.83 -12.60 -5.86
N MET A 46 4.00 -13.64 -5.70
CA MET A 46 4.37 -14.99 -6.11
C MET A 46 4.63 -15.10 -7.61
N ARG A 47 3.75 -14.51 -8.45
CA ARG A 47 3.96 -14.47 -9.90
C ARG A 47 5.24 -13.76 -10.30
N GLU A 48 5.57 -12.65 -9.65
CA GLU A 48 6.80 -11.92 -9.92
C GLU A 48 8.03 -12.74 -9.47
N TYR A 49 7.98 -13.40 -8.33
CA TYR A 49 9.06 -14.27 -7.86
C TYR A 49 9.27 -15.47 -8.78
N GLU A 50 8.19 -16.12 -9.25
CA GLU A 50 8.25 -17.19 -10.25
C GLU A 50 8.82 -16.75 -11.61
N ARG A 51 8.64 -15.46 -11.97
CA ARG A 51 9.26 -14.90 -13.18
C ARG A 51 10.76 -14.70 -13.02
N PHE A 52 11.23 -14.40 -11.82
CA PHE A 52 12.66 -14.20 -11.54
C PHE A 52 13.39 -15.54 -11.38
N GLU A 53 12.79 -16.49 -10.68
CA GLU A 53 13.32 -17.85 -10.46
C GLU A 53 12.18 -18.82 -10.17
N LYS A 54 11.96 -19.77 -11.06
CA LYS A 54 10.91 -20.80 -10.89
C LYS A 54 11.17 -21.66 -9.66
N GLY A 55 10.14 -21.84 -8.82
CA GLY A 55 10.22 -22.62 -7.61
C GLY A 55 11.04 -22.00 -6.48
N ALA A 56 11.45 -20.74 -6.61
CA ALA A 56 12.27 -20.06 -5.60
C ALA A 56 11.51 -19.81 -4.30
N ALA A 57 10.19 -19.67 -4.35
CA ALA A 57 9.35 -19.33 -3.21
C ALA A 57 8.09 -20.18 -3.13
N ASN A 58 7.54 -20.31 -1.93
CA ASN A 58 6.33 -21.06 -1.64
C ASN A 58 5.22 -20.14 -1.18
N SER A 59 4.10 -20.07 -1.89
CA SER A 59 2.89 -19.41 -1.44
C SER A 59 1.97 -20.37 -0.68
N ASN A 60 1.01 -19.82 0.07
CA ASN A 60 0.08 -20.63 0.85
C ASN A 60 -1.37 -20.16 0.69
N THR A 61 -2.27 -21.07 0.45
CA THR A 61 -3.71 -20.82 0.33
C THR A 61 -4.41 -20.78 1.67
N SER A 62 -3.85 -21.43 2.69
CA SER A 62 -4.42 -21.56 4.03
C SER A 62 -3.35 -21.55 5.13
N THR A 63 -3.79 -21.39 6.38
CA THR A 63 -2.90 -21.46 7.55
C THR A 63 -2.31 -22.88 7.73
N SER A 64 -3.03 -23.94 7.34
CA SER A 64 -2.53 -25.31 7.41
C SER A 64 -1.43 -25.57 6.38
N VAL A 65 -1.53 -25.01 5.18
CA VAL A 65 -0.46 -25.06 4.18
C VAL A 65 0.76 -24.29 4.65
N LEU A 66 0.56 -23.08 5.23
CA LEU A 66 1.64 -22.30 5.83
C LEU A 66 2.36 -23.11 6.91
N GLN A 67 1.63 -23.81 7.80
CA GLN A 67 2.23 -24.62 8.83
C GLN A 67 3.14 -25.71 8.24
N LYS A 68 2.66 -26.47 7.24
CA LYS A 68 3.46 -27.49 6.57
C LYS A 68 4.74 -26.91 5.94
N GLN A 69 4.65 -25.73 5.32
CA GLN A 69 5.81 -25.04 4.75
C GLN A 69 6.81 -24.57 5.82
N LEU A 70 6.30 -24.11 6.98
CA LEU A 70 7.17 -23.75 8.11
C LEU A 70 7.92 -24.94 8.70
N GLU A 71 7.31 -26.14 8.65
CA GLU A 71 7.89 -27.41 9.10
C GLU A 71 8.82 -28.05 8.05
N ASP A 72 8.62 -27.76 6.75
CA ASP A 72 9.43 -28.33 5.66
C ASP A 72 10.79 -27.64 5.55
N PRO A 73 11.92 -28.33 5.76
CA PRO A 73 13.25 -27.74 5.65
C PRO A 73 13.60 -27.24 4.24
N ASN A 74 12.93 -27.74 3.20
CA ASN A 74 13.17 -27.35 1.82
C ASN A 74 12.43 -26.05 1.44
N ALA A 75 11.35 -25.70 2.15
CA ALA A 75 10.62 -24.45 1.95
C ALA A 75 11.37 -23.28 2.60
N ARG A 76 12.43 -22.80 1.93
CA ARG A 76 13.34 -21.77 2.46
C ARG A 76 12.79 -20.34 2.33
N ILE A 77 12.08 -20.01 1.25
CA ILE A 77 11.38 -18.74 1.06
C ILE A 77 9.88 -18.99 1.06
N ILE A 78 9.17 -18.39 2.00
CA ILE A 78 7.72 -18.57 2.19
C ILE A 78 7.05 -17.19 2.06
N ILE A 79 6.16 -17.04 1.06
CA ILE A 79 5.34 -15.85 0.88
C ILE A 79 4.00 -16.08 1.57
N THR A 80 3.62 -15.19 2.47
CA THR A 80 2.37 -15.30 3.23
C THR A 80 1.77 -13.94 3.55
N THR A 81 0.51 -13.92 3.96
CA THR A 81 -0.11 -12.69 4.46
C THR A 81 0.09 -12.55 5.97
N ILE A 82 0.13 -11.30 6.46
CA ILE A 82 0.24 -11.02 7.89
C ILE A 82 -0.88 -11.70 8.69
N GLN A 83 -2.09 -11.78 8.13
CA GLN A 83 -3.25 -12.42 8.77
C GLN A 83 -3.08 -13.95 8.91
N LYS A 84 -2.50 -14.62 7.91
CA LYS A 84 -2.23 -16.07 8.00
C LYS A 84 -1.16 -16.35 9.02
N LEU A 85 -0.07 -15.56 9.02
CA LEU A 85 1.03 -15.71 9.96
C LEU A 85 0.59 -15.43 11.41
N SER A 86 -0.17 -14.38 11.66
CA SER A 86 -0.74 -14.07 12.98
C SER A 86 -1.68 -15.18 13.47
N ARG A 87 -2.55 -15.72 12.61
CA ARG A 87 -3.41 -16.87 12.97
C ARG A 87 -2.61 -18.13 13.28
N PHE A 88 -1.52 -18.37 12.58
CA PHE A 88 -0.62 -19.47 12.88
C PHE A 88 0.00 -19.29 14.25
N VAL A 89 0.54 -18.11 14.53
CA VAL A 89 1.14 -17.75 15.84
C VAL A 89 0.13 -17.90 16.97
N ALA A 90 -1.09 -17.41 16.80
CA ALA A 90 -2.14 -17.50 17.83
C ALA A 90 -2.50 -18.94 18.17
N LYS A 91 -2.52 -19.85 17.17
CA LYS A 91 -2.87 -21.27 17.34
C LYS A 91 -1.70 -22.13 17.86
N ASN A 92 -0.46 -21.77 17.55
CA ASN A 92 0.73 -22.58 17.78
C ASN A 92 1.74 -21.87 18.68
N LYS A 93 1.39 -21.58 19.94
CA LYS A 93 2.21 -20.76 20.86
C LYS A 93 3.61 -21.32 21.17
N LYS A 94 3.86 -22.59 20.97
CA LYS A 94 5.13 -23.28 21.27
C LYS A 94 5.62 -24.10 20.06
N HIS A 95 5.63 -23.49 18.88
CA HIS A 95 6.08 -24.19 17.67
C HIS A 95 7.62 -24.12 17.53
N PRO A 96 8.29 -25.21 17.10
CA PRO A 96 9.77 -25.25 16.94
C PRO A 96 10.32 -24.17 16.00
N VAL A 97 9.55 -23.74 15.01
CA VAL A 97 9.96 -22.69 14.05
C VAL A 97 10.32 -21.37 14.72
N TYR A 98 9.86 -21.12 15.96
CA TYR A 98 10.21 -19.87 16.67
C TYR A 98 11.65 -19.85 17.19
N ASP A 99 12.32 -21.01 17.25
CA ASP A 99 13.74 -21.13 17.58
C ASP A 99 14.64 -21.04 16.35
N ALA A 100 14.05 -21.16 15.15
CA ALA A 100 14.78 -21.02 13.90
C ALA A 100 15.27 -19.58 13.69
N HIS A 101 16.38 -19.43 12.96
CA HIS A 101 16.87 -18.12 12.58
C HIS A 101 16.20 -17.67 11.28
N VAL A 102 15.35 -16.68 11.37
CA VAL A 102 14.51 -16.27 10.27
C VAL A 102 14.80 -14.84 9.80
N VAL A 103 14.68 -14.59 8.51
CA VAL A 103 14.59 -13.24 7.95
C VAL A 103 13.12 -12.96 7.63
N VAL A 104 12.57 -11.90 8.19
CA VAL A 104 11.19 -11.47 7.94
C VAL A 104 11.21 -10.19 7.12
N ILE A 105 10.63 -10.25 5.93
CA ILE A 105 10.51 -9.11 5.00
C ILE A 105 9.05 -8.72 4.92
N PHE A 106 8.72 -7.48 5.31
CA PHE A 106 7.38 -6.91 5.17
C PHE A 106 7.31 -6.02 3.93
N ASP A 107 6.39 -6.35 3.01
CA ASP A 107 6.04 -5.43 1.92
C ASP A 107 4.93 -4.48 2.36
N GLU A 108 4.94 -3.25 1.80
CA GLU A 108 4.07 -2.14 2.19
C GLU A 108 4.01 -1.99 3.72
N CYS A 109 5.17 -2.03 4.35
CA CYS A 109 5.33 -2.17 5.79
C CYS A 109 4.66 -1.05 6.61
N HIS A 110 4.42 0.13 6.03
CA HIS A 110 3.67 1.21 6.66
C HIS A 110 2.24 0.82 7.06
N ARG A 111 1.64 -0.19 6.41
CA ARG A 111 0.30 -0.68 6.74
C ARG A 111 0.29 -1.66 7.90
N SER A 112 1.36 -2.43 8.06
CA SER A 112 1.45 -3.52 9.04
C SER A 112 2.14 -3.12 10.35
N GLN A 113 2.92 -2.04 10.36
CA GLN A 113 3.80 -1.69 11.48
C GLN A 113 3.10 -1.32 12.78
N PHE A 114 1.84 -0.89 12.74
CA PHE A 114 1.09 -0.44 13.93
C PHE A 114 0.12 -1.48 14.49
N GLY A 115 -0.02 -2.64 13.85
CA GLY A 115 -0.99 -3.65 14.25
C GLY A 115 -0.47 -4.59 15.35
N ASP A 116 -1.40 -5.11 16.15
CA ASP A 116 -1.12 -6.15 17.13
C ASP A 116 -0.48 -7.38 16.47
N MET A 117 -0.88 -7.70 15.24
CA MET A 117 -0.34 -8.82 14.45
C MET A 117 1.18 -8.72 14.22
N HIS A 118 1.70 -7.52 13.90
CA HIS A 118 3.14 -7.31 13.77
C HIS A 118 3.86 -7.56 15.09
N SER A 119 3.30 -7.05 16.19
CA SER A 119 3.84 -7.22 17.54
C SER A 119 3.83 -8.68 17.99
N GLU A 120 2.76 -9.41 17.69
CA GLU A 120 2.64 -10.84 17.98
C GLU A 120 3.69 -11.66 17.24
N ILE A 121 3.88 -11.40 15.94
CA ILE A 121 4.85 -12.08 15.09
C ILE A 121 6.28 -11.85 15.63
N THR A 122 6.65 -10.59 15.82
CA THR A 122 8.02 -10.24 16.25
C THR A 122 8.35 -10.70 17.68
N ARG A 123 7.33 -10.94 18.53
CA ARG A 123 7.53 -11.41 19.89
C ARG A 123 7.81 -12.91 20.00
N VAL A 124 7.31 -13.73 19.06
CA VAL A 124 7.44 -15.18 19.15
C VAL A 124 8.75 -15.72 18.56
N PHE A 125 9.25 -15.10 17.49
CA PHE A 125 10.53 -15.51 16.92
C PHE A 125 11.69 -15.03 17.79
N LYS A 126 12.56 -15.94 18.21
CA LYS A 126 13.68 -15.64 19.11
C LYS A 126 14.92 -15.09 18.37
N ARG A 127 15.14 -15.58 17.14
CA ARG A 127 16.28 -15.21 16.31
C ARG A 127 15.76 -14.75 14.94
N TYR A 128 15.70 -13.43 14.74
CA TYR A 128 15.21 -12.90 13.48
C TYR A 128 15.89 -11.60 13.07
N HIS A 129 15.90 -11.38 11.76
CA HIS A 129 16.17 -10.10 11.14
C HIS A 129 14.92 -9.57 10.52
N LEU A 130 14.64 -8.27 10.68
CA LEU A 130 13.42 -7.63 10.23
C LEU A 130 13.73 -6.57 9.18
N PHE A 131 13.11 -6.70 8.00
CA PHE A 131 13.22 -5.72 6.93
C PHE A 131 11.85 -5.24 6.49
N GLY A 132 11.71 -3.91 6.30
CA GLY A 132 10.50 -3.28 5.78
C GLY A 132 10.73 -2.66 4.42
N PHE A 133 9.84 -2.90 3.45
CA PHE A 133 9.80 -2.20 2.17
C PHE A 133 8.57 -1.32 2.12
N THR A 134 8.71 -0.06 1.73
CA THR A 134 7.58 0.88 1.63
C THR A 134 7.86 2.03 0.68
N GLY A 135 6.82 2.48 -0.02
CA GLY A 135 6.85 3.73 -0.79
C GLY A 135 6.49 4.96 0.04
N THR A 136 5.88 4.77 1.21
CA THR A 136 5.33 5.83 2.07
C THR A 136 5.70 5.61 3.53
N PRO A 137 6.97 5.79 3.93
CA PRO A 137 7.37 5.64 5.33
C PRO A 137 6.60 6.60 6.24
N ILE A 138 6.37 6.19 7.47
CA ILE A 138 5.75 7.03 8.48
C ILE A 138 6.83 7.66 9.33
N PHE A 139 6.88 8.98 9.30
CA PHE A 139 7.76 9.83 10.09
C PHE A 139 7.01 10.43 11.27
N ALA A 140 7.72 11.04 12.21
CA ALA A 140 7.12 11.70 13.36
C ALA A 140 6.08 12.77 12.99
N LYS A 141 6.28 13.46 11.85
CA LYS A 141 5.38 14.53 11.37
C LYS A 141 4.03 14.00 10.85
N ASN A 142 3.97 12.78 10.34
CA ASN A 142 2.76 12.17 9.78
C ASN A 142 2.28 10.94 10.57
N SER A 143 2.87 10.67 11.73
CA SER A 143 2.41 9.63 12.63
C SER A 143 1.13 10.09 13.33
N GLY A 144 0.08 9.25 13.28
CA GLY A 144 -1.17 9.51 14.00
C GLY A 144 -0.99 9.48 15.53
N ALA A 145 -1.97 10.00 16.26
CA ALA A 145 -1.98 9.98 17.72
C ALA A 145 -2.31 8.61 18.32
N GLY A 146 -2.79 7.66 17.50
CA GLY A 146 -3.17 6.31 17.91
C GLY A 146 -2.03 5.28 17.88
N GLY A 147 -2.28 4.09 18.45
CA GLY A 147 -1.36 2.97 18.43
C GLY A 147 -0.27 3.00 19.50
N ASN A 148 0.67 2.04 19.41
CA ASN A 148 1.76 1.91 20.37
C ASN A 148 2.78 3.06 20.20
N PRO A 149 3.05 3.88 21.25
CA PRO A 149 3.99 5.00 21.20
C PRO A 149 5.40 4.62 20.77
N LEU A 150 5.83 3.39 21.00
CA LEU A 150 7.15 2.88 20.67
C LEU A 150 7.28 2.42 19.20
N ARG A 151 6.20 2.46 18.42
CA ARG A 151 6.15 1.98 17.03
C ARG A 151 5.34 2.92 16.13
N ARG A 152 5.39 4.21 16.38
CA ARG A 152 4.65 5.22 15.60
C ARG A 152 5.30 5.55 14.28
N THR A 153 6.60 5.35 14.15
CA THR A 153 7.33 5.61 12.91
C THR A 153 7.85 4.30 12.30
N THR A 154 8.15 4.34 11.01
CA THR A 154 8.73 3.18 10.32
C THR A 154 10.10 2.81 10.91
N GLU A 155 10.90 3.79 11.28
CA GLU A 155 12.19 3.60 11.94
C GLU A 155 12.05 2.92 13.30
N GLN A 156 11.08 3.34 14.12
CA GLN A 156 10.81 2.69 15.41
C GLN A 156 10.35 1.23 15.26
N ALA A 157 9.67 0.89 14.15
CA ALA A 157 9.15 -0.46 13.93
C ALA A 157 10.17 -1.41 13.31
N PHE A 158 11.05 -0.92 12.43
CA PHE A 158 11.94 -1.75 11.61
C PHE A 158 13.43 -1.48 11.86
N GLY A 159 13.81 -0.35 12.45
CA GLY A 159 15.19 0.09 12.62
C GLY A 159 15.61 1.10 11.56
N ASP A 160 16.91 1.18 11.27
CA ASP A 160 17.52 2.20 10.43
C ASP A 160 16.99 2.20 8.99
N LYS A 161 17.00 3.38 8.38
CA LYS A 161 16.76 3.53 6.96
C LYS A 161 17.98 3.08 6.15
N LEU A 162 17.86 1.93 5.49
CA LEU A 162 18.98 1.29 4.80
C LEU A 162 19.19 1.85 3.39
N HIS A 163 18.11 2.19 2.67
CA HIS A 163 18.18 2.73 1.33
C HIS A 163 16.99 3.62 1.02
N THR A 164 17.21 4.59 0.13
CA THR A 164 16.18 5.52 -0.32
C THR A 164 16.20 5.64 -1.85
N TYR A 165 15.03 5.46 -2.47
CA TYR A 165 14.77 5.78 -3.87
C TYR A 165 13.38 6.40 -3.97
N THR A 166 13.34 7.72 -3.97
CA THR A 166 12.10 8.49 -3.88
C THR A 166 11.43 8.65 -5.26
N ILE A 167 10.23 9.23 -5.25
CA ILE A 167 9.54 9.58 -6.50
C ILE A 167 10.35 10.62 -7.31
N VAL A 168 11.12 11.47 -6.66
CA VAL A 168 11.98 12.47 -7.32
C VAL A 168 13.12 11.76 -8.06
N ASP A 169 13.77 10.79 -7.41
CA ASP A 169 14.81 9.97 -8.02
C ASP A 169 14.25 9.22 -9.24
N ALA A 170 13.07 8.60 -9.09
CA ALA A 170 12.42 7.87 -10.17
C ALA A 170 12.02 8.74 -11.37
N ILE A 171 11.64 10.01 -11.14
CA ILE A 171 11.37 10.99 -12.21
C ILE A 171 12.67 11.39 -12.89
N ASN A 172 13.72 11.66 -12.14
CA ASN A 172 15.03 12.03 -12.69
C ASN A 172 15.62 10.91 -13.56
N ASP A 173 15.45 9.66 -13.13
CA ASP A 173 15.87 8.46 -13.87
C ASP A 173 14.91 8.09 -15.03
N LYS A 174 13.83 8.86 -15.22
CA LYS A 174 12.80 8.63 -16.26
C LYS A 174 12.02 7.31 -16.10
N ASN A 175 12.05 6.71 -14.92
CA ASN A 175 11.26 5.53 -14.57
C ASN A 175 9.81 5.88 -14.25
N VAL A 176 9.55 7.12 -13.86
CA VAL A 176 8.22 7.66 -13.57
C VAL A 176 8.05 8.98 -14.30
N LEU A 177 6.88 9.19 -14.89
CA LEU A 177 6.57 10.46 -15.53
C LEU A 177 6.41 11.58 -14.50
N PRO A 178 6.87 12.80 -14.81
CA PRO A 178 6.62 13.95 -13.97
C PRO A 178 5.11 14.21 -13.84
N PHE A 179 4.68 14.68 -12.69
CA PHE A 179 3.29 15.01 -12.42
C PHE A 179 3.18 16.40 -11.78
N ARG A 180 2.00 16.99 -11.89
CA ARG A 180 1.64 18.24 -11.23
C ARG A 180 0.52 17.97 -10.22
N ILE A 181 0.63 18.61 -9.05
CA ILE A 181 -0.40 18.56 -8.03
C ILE A 181 -1.07 19.94 -7.98
N ASP A 182 -2.39 19.96 -8.20
CA ASP A 182 -3.21 21.13 -7.99
C ASP A 182 -4.06 20.94 -6.73
N TYR A 183 -3.89 21.83 -5.74
CA TYR A 183 -4.68 21.80 -4.51
C TYR A 183 -5.88 22.73 -4.63
N ILE A 184 -7.08 22.19 -4.43
CA ILE A 184 -8.33 22.94 -4.48
C ILE A 184 -8.96 22.91 -3.09
N ASN A 185 -9.01 24.07 -2.46
CA ASN A 185 -9.62 24.19 -1.13
C ASN A 185 -11.13 24.34 -1.27
N THR A 186 -11.89 23.34 -0.82
CA THR A 186 -13.35 23.29 -0.87
C THR A 186 -14.03 23.56 0.47
N LEU A 187 -13.24 23.78 1.53
CA LEU A 187 -13.75 24.09 2.87
C LEU A 187 -12.99 25.30 3.44
N LYS A 188 -13.76 26.30 3.88
CA LYS A 188 -13.22 27.40 4.71
C LYS A 188 -13.40 27.00 6.18
N MET A 189 -12.36 26.53 6.84
CA MET A 189 -12.41 26.29 8.28
C MET A 189 -12.36 27.63 9.04
N GLN A 190 -13.33 27.87 9.93
CA GLN A 190 -13.25 28.98 10.86
C GLN A 190 -12.18 28.69 11.93
N ALA A 191 -11.32 29.67 12.20
CA ALA A 191 -10.12 29.53 13.04
C ALA A 191 -10.38 29.28 14.55
N ARG A 192 -11.61 29.03 14.99
CA ARG A 192 -12.01 29.01 16.41
C ARG A 192 -12.76 27.77 16.90
N ILE A 193 -12.44 26.57 16.44
CA ILE A 193 -13.01 25.35 17.04
C ILE A 193 -11.89 24.62 17.82
N LYS A 194 -11.92 24.73 19.15
CA LYS A 194 -10.93 24.14 20.07
C LYS A 194 -11.28 22.74 20.57
N ASP A 195 -12.35 22.10 20.12
CA ASP A 195 -12.80 20.82 20.67
C ASP A 195 -12.62 19.68 19.66
N LYS A 196 -11.61 18.81 19.93
CA LYS A 196 -11.18 17.74 19.02
C LYS A 196 -12.23 16.66 18.75
N GLN A 197 -13.20 16.44 19.64
CA GLN A 197 -14.23 15.40 19.47
C GLN A 197 -15.42 15.89 18.64
N VAL A 198 -15.83 17.14 18.80
CA VAL A 198 -16.88 17.77 17.98
C VAL A 198 -16.38 18.00 16.56
N SER A 199 -15.08 18.26 16.40
CA SER A 199 -14.46 18.51 15.10
C SER A 199 -14.50 17.32 14.12
N ALA A 200 -14.45 16.06 14.58
CA ALA A 200 -14.42 14.89 13.69
C ALA A 200 -15.80 14.61 13.04
N ILE A 201 -16.88 14.68 13.81
CA ILE A 201 -18.26 14.44 13.32
C ILE A 201 -18.70 15.60 12.40
N ASP A 202 -18.38 16.83 12.78
CA ASP A 202 -18.70 18.01 11.94
C ASP A 202 -17.86 18.02 10.66
N THR A 203 -16.62 17.54 10.70
CA THR A 203 -15.77 17.42 9.51
C THR A 203 -16.32 16.40 8.53
N GLU A 204 -16.75 15.23 8.98
CA GLU A 204 -17.36 14.21 8.10
C GLU A 204 -18.66 14.71 7.46
N ARG A 205 -19.54 15.32 8.24
CA ARG A 205 -20.77 15.94 7.72
C ARG A 205 -20.48 17.05 6.71
N ALA A 206 -19.50 17.91 6.98
CA ALA A 206 -19.08 18.96 6.06
C ALA A 206 -18.49 18.41 4.76
N LEU A 207 -17.70 17.32 4.85
CA LEU A 207 -17.14 16.65 3.68
C LEU A 207 -18.20 15.98 2.80
N LEU A 208 -19.32 15.52 3.38
CA LEU A 208 -20.43 14.86 2.70
C LEU A 208 -21.63 15.81 2.44
N ALA A 209 -21.49 17.11 2.69
CA ALA A 209 -22.54 18.08 2.43
C ALA A 209 -22.93 18.10 0.94
N PRO A 210 -24.24 18.03 0.60
CA PRO A 210 -24.71 17.99 -0.78
C PRO A 210 -24.17 19.14 -1.64
N GLU A 211 -24.15 20.34 -1.10
CA GLU A 211 -23.66 21.55 -1.80
C GLU A 211 -22.19 21.43 -2.17
N ARG A 212 -21.36 20.88 -1.25
CA ARG A 212 -19.95 20.64 -1.50
C ARG A 212 -19.76 19.56 -2.57
N ILE A 213 -20.50 18.46 -2.50
CA ILE A 213 -20.46 17.37 -3.47
C ILE A 213 -20.84 17.92 -4.86
N SER A 214 -21.90 18.72 -4.93
CA SER A 214 -22.35 19.33 -6.18
C SER A 214 -21.32 20.29 -6.78
N GLN A 215 -20.70 21.14 -5.96
CA GLN A 215 -19.63 22.05 -6.40
C GLN A 215 -18.39 21.29 -6.92
N ILE A 216 -17.98 20.23 -6.23
CA ILE A 216 -16.83 19.40 -6.66
C ILE A 216 -17.17 18.65 -7.96
N ALA A 217 -18.38 18.08 -8.08
CA ALA A 217 -18.81 17.42 -9.29
C ALA A 217 -18.87 18.39 -10.48
N GLY A 218 -19.37 19.62 -10.26
CA GLY A 218 -19.35 20.71 -11.24
C GLY A 218 -17.93 21.06 -11.69
N TYR A 219 -17.03 21.28 -10.74
CA TYR A 219 -15.61 21.56 -11.02
C TYR A 219 -14.94 20.45 -11.85
N ILE A 220 -15.17 19.19 -11.48
CA ILE A 220 -14.64 18.03 -12.23
C ILE A 220 -15.14 18.09 -13.68
N ARG A 221 -16.44 18.30 -13.90
CA ARG A 221 -17.02 18.37 -15.24
C ARG A 221 -16.45 19.52 -16.08
N GLU A 222 -16.36 20.71 -15.52
CA GLU A 222 -15.84 21.90 -16.20
C GLU A 222 -14.40 21.73 -16.67
N HIS A 223 -13.57 21.05 -15.87
CA HIS A 223 -12.14 20.90 -16.13
C HIS A 223 -11.76 19.54 -16.74
N PHE A 224 -12.72 18.63 -16.91
CA PHE A 224 -12.45 17.26 -17.35
C PHE A 224 -11.74 17.21 -18.70
N ASP A 225 -12.27 17.88 -19.70
CA ASP A 225 -11.71 17.85 -21.07
C ASP A 225 -10.34 18.47 -21.13
N GLN A 226 -10.10 19.55 -20.38
CA GLN A 226 -8.79 20.18 -20.26
C GLN A 226 -7.77 19.27 -19.57
N LYS A 227 -8.15 18.66 -18.44
CA LYS A 227 -7.25 17.82 -17.62
C LYS A 227 -6.96 16.48 -18.29
N THR A 228 -7.97 15.86 -18.90
CA THR A 228 -7.82 14.57 -19.60
C THR A 228 -7.40 14.71 -21.05
N LYS A 229 -7.33 15.95 -21.58
CA LYS A 229 -7.07 16.21 -23.02
C LYS A 229 -8.01 15.42 -23.92
N ARG A 230 -9.29 15.32 -23.57
CA ARG A 230 -10.30 14.48 -24.25
C ARG A 230 -10.41 14.76 -25.75
N ALA A 231 -10.25 16.02 -26.16
CA ALA A 231 -10.27 16.42 -27.56
C ALA A 231 -8.96 16.12 -28.32
N SER A 232 -7.88 15.77 -27.61
CA SER A 232 -6.59 15.49 -28.20
C SER A 232 -6.45 14.01 -28.54
N THR A 233 -5.83 13.72 -29.70
CA THR A 233 -5.50 12.35 -30.10
C THR A 233 -4.00 12.15 -30.14
N TYR A 234 -3.53 11.00 -29.69
CA TYR A 234 -2.13 10.59 -29.74
C TYR A 234 -2.00 9.12 -30.18
N ARG A 235 -0.80 8.71 -30.57
CA ARG A 235 -0.55 7.30 -30.88
C ARG A 235 0.14 6.60 -29.70
N HIS A 236 -0.37 5.43 -29.34
CA HIS A 236 0.24 4.52 -28.39
C HIS A 236 0.22 3.12 -28.97
N ASP A 237 1.37 2.47 -29.08
CA ASP A 237 1.56 1.15 -29.71
C ASP A 237 0.91 1.04 -31.10
N GLY A 238 1.08 2.10 -31.92
CA GLY A 238 0.51 2.16 -33.27
C GLY A 238 -1.00 2.43 -33.32
N LYS A 239 -1.70 2.43 -32.22
CA LYS A 239 -3.14 2.72 -32.12
C LYS A 239 -3.40 4.19 -31.83
N ARG A 240 -4.44 4.75 -32.47
CA ARG A 240 -4.91 6.10 -32.17
C ARG A 240 -5.77 6.06 -30.91
N VAL A 241 -5.39 6.85 -29.91
CA VAL A 241 -6.08 6.99 -28.63
C VAL A 241 -6.51 8.44 -28.45
N ALA A 242 -7.70 8.67 -27.90
CA ALA A 242 -8.23 10.00 -27.59
C ALA A 242 -8.31 10.21 -26.08
N GLY A 243 -7.69 11.28 -25.61
CA GLY A 243 -7.69 11.66 -24.19
C GLY A 243 -6.97 10.68 -23.25
N PHE A 244 -6.95 11.02 -21.97
CA PHE A 244 -6.41 10.22 -20.88
C PHE A 244 -7.53 9.74 -19.96
N ASN A 245 -7.35 8.58 -19.35
CA ASN A 245 -8.24 8.11 -18.28
C ASN A 245 -8.08 8.96 -17.03
N SER A 246 -9.17 9.07 -16.25
CA SER A 246 -9.14 9.70 -14.95
C SER A 246 -9.56 8.70 -13.87
N LEU A 247 -9.02 8.88 -12.66
CA LEU A 247 -9.39 8.10 -11.48
C LEU A 247 -9.81 9.08 -10.38
N PHE A 248 -11.06 8.96 -9.92
CA PHE A 248 -11.58 9.74 -8.81
C PHE A 248 -11.64 8.89 -7.54
N ALA A 249 -10.69 9.12 -6.64
CA ALA A 249 -10.63 8.43 -5.35
C ALA A 249 -11.44 9.19 -4.29
N CYS A 250 -12.32 8.48 -3.60
CA CYS A 250 -13.16 9.02 -2.53
C CYS A 250 -12.72 8.48 -1.16
N ALA A 251 -12.98 9.25 -0.10
CA ALA A 251 -12.62 8.90 1.28
C ALA A 251 -13.38 7.67 1.82
N SER A 252 -14.58 7.39 1.29
CA SER A 252 -15.40 6.25 1.70
C SER A 252 -16.28 5.76 0.55
N ILE A 253 -16.86 4.56 0.72
CA ILE A 253 -17.84 4.00 -0.23
C ILE A 253 -19.10 4.88 -0.30
N ASP A 254 -19.55 5.44 0.82
CA ASP A 254 -20.70 6.34 0.85
C ASP A 254 -20.42 7.63 0.06
N ALA A 255 -19.25 8.23 0.27
CA ALA A 255 -18.81 9.37 -0.53
C ALA A 255 -18.80 9.05 -2.03
N ALA A 256 -18.23 7.90 -2.42
CA ALA A 256 -18.19 7.48 -3.82
C ALA A 256 -19.58 7.34 -4.44
N LYS A 257 -20.52 6.75 -3.71
CA LYS A 257 -21.92 6.63 -4.16
C LYS A 257 -22.59 7.98 -4.35
N ARG A 258 -22.40 8.93 -3.42
CA ARG A 258 -22.94 10.29 -3.51
C ARG A 258 -22.36 11.06 -4.69
N TYR A 259 -21.06 11.02 -4.89
CA TYR A 259 -20.43 11.64 -6.05
C TYR A 259 -20.89 11.02 -7.37
N TYR A 260 -21.04 9.69 -7.42
CA TYR A 260 -21.57 9.02 -8.61
C TYR A 260 -22.98 9.47 -8.95
N ALA A 261 -23.87 9.52 -7.94
CA ALA A 261 -25.25 9.98 -8.12
C ALA A 261 -25.32 11.45 -8.58
N GLU A 262 -24.50 12.32 -7.97
CA GLU A 262 -24.47 13.74 -8.32
C GLU A 262 -23.90 13.96 -9.73
N LEU A 263 -22.81 13.30 -10.10
CA LEU A 263 -22.26 13.36 -11.45
C LEU A 263 -23.26 12.86 -12.49
N ALA A 264 -24.02 11.80 -12.19
CA ALA A 264 -25.08 11.31 -13.06
C ALA A 264 -26.23 12.32 -13.20
N ALA A 265 -26.66 12.93 -12.08
CA ALA A 265 -27.71 13.94 -12.08
C ALA A 265 -27.34 15.17 -12.90
N GLN A 266 -26.14 15.70 -12.71
CA GLN A 266 -25.65 16.86 -13.44
C GLN A 266 -25.43 16.62 -14.95
N GLN A 267 -25.44 15.37 -15.39
CA GLN A 267 -25.24 15.00 -16.81
C GLN A 267 -26.52 14.50 -17.49
N LYS A 268 -27.62 14.40 -16.76
CA LYS A 268 -28.85 13.78 -17.23
C LYS A 268 -29.35 14.39 -18.55
N ASP A 269 -29.29 15.72 -18.65
CA ASP A 269 -29.81 16.47 -19.79
C ASP A 269 -28.75 16.78 -20.87
N LEU A 270 -27.49 16.29 -20.68
CA LEU A 270 -26.45 16.47 -21.66
C LEU A 270 -26.53 15.45 -22.80
N PRO A 271 -26.17 15.82 -24.02
CA PRO A 271 -25.95 14.87 -25.11
C PRO A 271 -24.91 13.80 -24.70
N GLU A 272 -25.10 12.55 -25.17
CA GLU A 272 -24.23 11.43 -24.81
C GLU A 272 -22.74 11.70 -25.10
N ALA A 273 -22.44 12.40 -26.20
CA ALA A 273 -21.07 12.77 -26.56
C ALA A 273 -20.38 13.71 -25.55
N GLN A 274 -21.15 14.45 -24.77
CA GLN A 274 -20.64 15.39 -23.75
C GLN A 274 -20.59 14.79 -22.34
N ARG A 275 -21.17 13.61 -22.13
CA ARG A 275 -21.14 12.93 -20.81
C ARG A 275 -19.77 12.36 -20.53
N LEU A 276 -19.39 12.42 -19.26
CA LEU A 276 -18.25 11.66 -18.75
C LEU A 276 -18.66 10.17 -18.73
N LYS A 277 -17.76 9.31 -19.20
CA LYS A 277 -17.96 7.85 -19.21
C LYS A 277 -17.16 7.21 -18.12
#